data_b898cb52f7cd39bc7b54f1ad8ce8b70b
#
_entry.id   b898cb52f7cd39bc7b54f1ad8ce8b70b
#
_cell.length_a   1.000
_cell.length_b   1.000
_cell.length_c   1.000
_cell.angle_alpha   90.00
_cell.angle_beta   90.00
_cell.angle_gamma   90.00
#
_symmetry.space_group_name_H-M   'P 1'
#
loop_
_entity.id
_entity.type
_entity.pdbx_description
1 polymer ?
#
loop_
_entity_poly.entity_id
_entity_poly.type
_entity_poly.pdbx_seq_one_letter_code
_entity_poly.pdbx_strand_id
1 'polypeptide(L)'
;MINRVSINTVINLANAGGVCGWLLLIRPLIYLIFSRRRELNAYSSVDSSAVVFIFYAVFCFYFSIRVLQKQKSSFARDLLTKSPLIWFVVYTLFGVASIFWSVNTQLTGFRAFECLSMAILMVAILQNVFIQGGCRLAMQWTILYVVVDIVFSIFRALSYTTNIVELLQTSQMMATTFFYIALYQTRKKWWNYLIIAMSIFSMSTVAYIGMALGSISAFFGHAKYRVVVFIATFILGTAIAVIGPYSFVKNTVFFDKKTISIHETTGRDKIMDVAFQALDDRPLGYGFFAGEPYLLYSKNLGAINGHNSLFSAAIGLGIPGIVLISLFFILMWKIAFSRYIPSDYRASLIGCFIVSFLQSMGNPGIGSRVFGGWLPTMFATVLICGFYVYGKYYEEIQDNDNE
;
A
#
# COMPACT_ATOMS: atom_id res chain seq x y z
N MET A 1 -6.19 33.41 11.57
CA MET A 1 -7.43 33.15 10.78
C MET A 1 -7.38 31.71 10.29
N ILE A 2 -8.21 30.83 10.82
CA ILE A 2 -8.42 29.48 10.32
C ILE A 2 -9.23 29.66 9.02
N ASN A 3 -8.58 29.51 7.86
CA ASN A 3 -9.32 29.46 6.60
C ASN A 3 -10.31 28.31 6.70
N ARG A 4 -11.60 28.62 6.86
CA ARG A 4 -12.67 27.62 6.85
C ARG A 4 -12.61 26.91 5.51
N VAL A 5 -12.20 25.64 5.53
CA VAL A 5 -12.34 24.77 4.36
C VAL A 5 -13.84 24.63 4.15
N SER A 6 -14.38 25.24 3.09
CA SER A 6 -15.80 25.12 2.81
C SER A 6 -16.11 23.68 2.41
N ILE A 7 -17.27 23.18 2.78
CA ILE A 7 -17.76 21.86 2.36
C ILE A 7 -17.71 21.74 0.83
N ASN A 8 -18.00 22.83 0.11
CA ASN A 8 -17.92 22.88 -1.34
C ASN A 8 -16.49 22.60 -1.86
N THR A 9 -15.45 23.06 -1.16
CA THR A 9 -14.06 22.77 -1.54
C THR A 9 -13.75 21.26 -1.42
N VAL A 10 -14.25 20.62 -0.37
CA VAL A 10 -14.07 19.17 -0.16
C VAL A 10 -14.82 18.36 -1.22
N ILE A 11 -16.07 18.77 -1.51
CA ILE A 11 -16.88 18.10 -2.55
C ILE A 11 -16.23 18.26 -3.93
N ASN A 12 -15.76 19.45 -4.28
CA ASN A 12 -15.09 19.69 -5.56
C ASN A 12 -13.79 18.85 -5.67
N LEU A 13 -13.05 18.74 -4.57
CA LEU A 13 -11.84 17.91 -4.53
C LEU A 13 -12.19 16.42 -4.69
N ALA A 14 -13.22 15.93 -4.01
CA ALA A 14 -13.68 14.54 -4.18
C ALA A 14 -14.15 14.26 -5.62
N ASN A 15 -14.87 15.23 -6.22
CA ASN A 15 -15.34 15.12 -7.61
C ASN A 15 -14.20 15.08 -8.62
N ALA A 16 -13.03 15.64 -8.32
CA ALA A 16 -11.86 15.57 -9.20
C ALA A 16 -11.40 14.11 -9.47
N GLY A 17 -11.58 13.21 -8.50
CA GLY A 17 -11.36 11.78 -8.72
C GLY A 17 -12.45 11.09 -9.57
N GLY A 18 -13.56 11.78 -9.87
CA GLY A 18 -14.70 11.23 -10.58
C GLY A 18 -15.40 10.11 -9.80
N VAL A 19 -16.18 9.30 -10.49
CA VAL A 19 -16.87 8.14 -9.89
C VAL A 19 -15.88 7.18 -9.22
N CYS A 20 -14.71 6.97 -9.82
CA CYS A 20 -13.66 6.13 -9.26
C CYS A 20 -13.14 6.67 -7.92
N GLY A 21 -13.00 8.00 -7.81
CA GLY A 21 -12.61 8.65 -6.56
C GLY A 21 -13.63 8.42 -5.46
N TRP A 22 -14.92 8.58 -5.74
CA TRP A 22 -16.00 8.30 -4.79
C TRP A 22 -16.02 6.83 -4.36
N LEU A 23 -15.82 5.90 -5.29
CA LEU A 23 -15.72 4.48 -4.94
C LEU A 23 -14.59 4.21 -3.94
N LEU A 24 -13.41 4.81 -4.13
CA LEU A 24 -12.31 4.63 -3.19
C LEU A 24 -12.59 5.30 -1.84
N LEU A 25 -13.18 6.49 -1.82
CA LEU A 25 -13.53 7.21 -0.58
C LEU A 25 -14.63 6.52 0.25
N ILE A 26 -15.56 5.81 -0.40
CA ILE A 26 -16.64 5.06 0.28
C ILE A 26 -16.14 3.71 0.82
N ARG A 27 -15.03 3.16 0.29
CA ARG A 27 -14.54 1.83 0.68
C ARG A 27 -14.32 1.65 2.18
N PRO A 28 -13.71 2.58 2.92
CA PRO A 28 -13.56 2.44 4.37
C PRO A 28 -14.90 2.31 5.11
N LEU A 29 -15.96 3.00 4.63
CA LEU A 29 -17.31 2.87 5.17
C LEU A 29 -17.90 1.48 4.90
N ILE A 30 -17.76 0.96 3.67
CA ILE A 30 -18.18 -0.41 3.34
C ILE A 30 -17.46 -1.41 4.25
N TYR A 31 -16.17 -1.20 4.48
CA TYR A 31 -15.38 -2.04 5.36
C TYR A 31 -15.84 -1.95 6.82
N LEU A 32 -16.23 -0.77 7.29
CA LEU A 32 -16.77 -0.56 8.63
C LEU A 32 -18.07 -1.33 8.84
N ILE A 33 -18.98 -1.30 7.86
CA ILE A 33 -20.32 -1.88 7.98
C ILE A 33 -20.30 -3.40 7.79
N PHE A 34 -19.54 -3.90 6.82
CA PHE A 34 -19.65 -5.29 6.35
C PHE A 34 -18.47 -6.18 6.77
N SER A 35 -17.35 -5.62 7.27
CA SER A 35 -16.26 -6.48 7.68
C SER A 35 -16.56 -7.12 9.04
N ARG A 36 -16.52 -8.45 9.08
CA ARG A 36 -16.67 -9.23 10.32
C ARG A 36 -15.33 -9.86 10.68
N ARG A 37 -15.07 -10.00 12.00
CA ARG A 37 -14.00 -10.89 12.47
C ARG A 37 -14.39 -12.31 12.08
N ARG A 38 -13.57 -12.95 11.27
CA ARG A 38 -13.72 -14.37 10.95
C ARG A 38 -12.83 -15.17 11.85
N GLU A 39 -13.33 -16.28 12.36
CA GLU A 39 -12.50 -17.30 12.97
C GLU A 39 -11.57 -17.90 11.90
N LEU A 40 -10.38 -18.33 12.34
CA LEU A 40 -9.35 -18.89 11.44
C LEU A 40 -9.86 -20.07 10.61
N ASN A 41 -10.85 -20.81 11.11
CA ASN A 41 -11.47 -21.98 10.46
C ASN A 41 -12.51 -21.62 9.37
N ALA A 42 -12.91 -20.36 9.27
CA ALA A 42 -13.99 -19.94 8.39
C ALA A 42 -13.55 -19.52 6.96
N TYR A 43 -12.32 -19.85 6.56
CA TYR A 43 -11.78 -19.49 5.24
C TYR A 43 -12.43 -20.21 4.06
N SER A 44 -13.23 -21.22 4.31
CA SER A 44 -13.89 -22.01 3.26
C SER A 44 -15.30 -21.53 2.90
N SER A 45 -15.88 -20.62 3.67
CA SER A 45 -17.27 -20.19 3.45
C SER A 45 -17.40 -18.81 2.81
N VAL A 46 -18.14 -18.73 1.73
CA VAL A 46 -18.60 -17.47 1.14
C VAL A 46 -19.77 -16.97 2.00
N ASP A 47 -19.52 -15.95 2.81
CA ASP A 47 -20.56 -15.30 3.61
C ASP A 47 -21.13 -14.05 2.91
N SER A 48 -22.16 -13.45 3.51
CA SER A 48 -22.80 -12.23 2.99
C SER A 48 -21.80 -11.06 2.83
N SER A 49 -20.79 -10.98 3.68
CA SER A 49 -19.76 -9.93 3.59
C SER A 49 -18.85 -10.15 2.38
N ALA A 50 -18.50 -11.41 2.05
CA ALA A 50 -17.73 -11.72 0.85
C ALA A 50 -18.48 -11.31 -0.42
N VAL A 51 -19.80 -11.55 -0.46
CA VAL A 51 -20.65 -11.16 -1.59
C VAL A 51 -20.61 -9.64 -1.83
N VAL A 52 -20.72 -8.84 -0.75
CA VAL A 52 -20.62 -7.36 -0.85
C VAL A 52 -19.27 -6.94 -1.43
N PHE A 53 -18.15 -7.54 -0.97
CA PHE A 53 -16.83 -7.19 -1.47
C PHE A 53 -16.60 -7.65 -2.92
N ILE A 54 -17.18 -8.78 -3.34
CA ILE A 54 -17.15 -9.22 -4.74
C ILE A 54 -17.85 -8.18 -5.62
N PHE A 55 -19.09 -7.81 -5.28
CA PHE A 55 -19.82 -6.79 -6.02
C PHE A 55 -19.08 -5.46 -6.06
N TYR A 56 -18.54 -5.03 -4.93
CA TYR A 56 -17.73 -3.82 -4.86
C TYR A 56 -16.53 -3.87 -5.81
N ALA A 57 -15.77 -4.97 -5.83
CA ALA A 57 -14.63 -5.14 -6.74
C ALA A 57 -15.07 -5.11 -8.22
N VAL A 58 -16.20 -5.75 -8.55
CA VAL A 58 -16.78 -5.72 -9.90
C VAL A 58 -17.18 -4.29 -10.29
N PHE A 59 -17.85 -3.55 -9.41
CA PHE A 59 -18.18 -2.15 -9.67
C PHE A 59 -16.93 -1.29 -9.86
N CYS A 60 -15.92 -1.43 -9.01
CA CYS A 60 -14.66 -0.71 -9.14
C CYS A 60 -14.01 -1.01 -10.49
N PHE A 61 -13.93 -2.26 -10.90
CA PHE A 61 -13.38 -2.65 -12.18
C PHE A 61 -14.17 -2.07 -13.35
N TYR A 62 -15.49 -2.25 -13.36
CA TYR A 62 -16.36 -1.77 -14.43
C TYR A 62 -16.26 -0.26 -14.64
N PHE A 63 -16.42 0.53 -13.56
CA PHE A 63 -16.37 1.98 -13.66
C PHE A 63 -14.98 2.48 -14.05
N SER A 64 -13.91 1.84 -13.55
CA SER A 64 -12.54 2.18 -13.93
C SER A 64 -12.30 1.98 -15.41
N ILE A 65 -12.68 0.83 -15.97
CA ILE A 65 -12.55 0.59 -17.41
C ILE A 65 -13.38 1.58 -18.23
N ARG A 66 -14.61 1.90 -17.80
CA ARG A 66 -15.46 2.89 -18.47
C ARG A 66 -14.83 4.30 -18.45
N VAL A 67 -14.23 4.71 -17.35
CA VAL A 67 -13.54 6.00 -17.25
C VAL A 67 -12.32 6.01 -18.17
N LEU A 68 -11.50 4.97 -18.14
CA LEU A 68 -10.31 4.85 -18.97
C LEU A 68 -10.62 4.83 -20.47
N GLN A 69 -11.73 4.19 -20.88
CA GLN A 69 -12.18 4.14 -22.27
C GLN A 69 -12.73 5.49 -22.79
N LYS A 70 -13.44 6.23 -21.91
CA LYS A 70 -14.03 7.53 -22.32
C LYS A 70 -13.01 8.63 -22.47
N GLN A 71 -11.92 8.57 -21.75
CA GLN A 71 -10.90 9.61 -21.80
C GLN A 71 -9.94 9.34 -22.94
N LYS A 72 -9.79 10.34 -23.82
CA LYS A 72 -8.84 10.29 -24.97
C LYS A 72 -7.37 10.43 -24.55
N SER A 73 -7.10 10.71 -23.26
CA SER A 73 -5.74 10.91 -22.76
C SER A 73 -4.94 9.61 -22.78
N SER A 74 -3.70 9.71 -23.22
CA SER A 74 -2.72 8.60 -23.18
C SER A 74 -2.15 8.36 -21.77
N PHE A 75 -2.44 9.24 -20.78
CA PHE A 75 -1.80 9.23 -19.46
C PHE A 75 -1.92 7.87 -18.75
N ALA A 76 -3.12 7.27 -18.68
CA ALA A 76 -3.27 5.97 -18.03
C ALA A 76 -2.52 4.86 -18.76
N ARG A 77 -2.50 4.88 -20.10
CA ARG A 77 -1.70 3.94 -20.89
C ARG A 77 -0.22 4.12 -20.58
N ASP A 78 0.26 5.36 -20.56
CA ASP A 78 1.65 5.66 -20.26
C ASP A 78 2.01 5.33 -18.81
N LEU A 79 1.10 5.56 -17.87
CA LEU A 79 1.23 5.16 -16.48
C LEU A 79 1.37 3.63 -16.33
N LEU A 80 0.59 2.87 -17.07
CA LEU A 80 0.65 1.40 -17.04
C LEU A 80 1.88 0.84 -17.77
N THR A 81 2.27 1.43 -18.93
CA THR A 81 3.28 0.83 -19.80
C THR A 81 4.68 1.41 -19.62
N LYS A 82 4.80 2.68 -19.20
CA LYS A 82 6.08 3.39 -19.06
C LYS A 82 6.54 3.54 -17.61
N SER A 83 5.81 2.97 -16.66
CA SER A 83 6.18 2.94 -15.25
C SER A 83 6.32 1.50 -14.74
N PRO A 84 6.89 1.29 -13.55
CA PRO A 84 6.98 -0.04 -12.92
C PRO A 84 5.63 -0.71 -12.66
N LEU A 85 4.54 0.03 -12.73
CA LEU A 85 3.20 -0.48 -12.45
C LEU A 85 2.82 -1.65 -13.39
N ILE A 86 3.40 -1.72 -14.59
CA ILE A 86 3.23 -2.87 -15.49
C ILE A 86 3.60 -4.20 -14.80
N TRP A 87 4.69 -4.23 -14.04
CA TRP A 87 5.13 -5.45 -13.35
C TRP A 87 4.19 -5.86 -12.23
N PHE A 88 3.58 -4.88 -11.55
CA PHE A 88 2.52 -5.16 -10.59
C PHE A 88 1.24 -5.68 -11.26
N VAL A 89 0.87 -5.13 -12.42
CA VAL A 89 -0.27 -5.65 -13.19
C VAL A 89 0.02 -7.08 -13.68
N VAL A 90 1.21 -7.35 -14.19
CA VAL A 90 1.62 -8.72 -14.58
C VAL A 90 1.61 -9.66 -13.36
N TYR A 91 2.07 -9.20 -12.21
CA TYR A 91 2.00 -9.96 -10.95
C TYR A 91 0.56 -10.32 -10.57
N THR A 92 -0.38 -9.37 -10.66
CA THR A 92 -1.80 -9.63 -10.35
C THR A 92 -2.48 -10.51 -11.39
N LEU A 93 -2.14 -10.36 -12.68
CA LEU A 93 -2.63 -11.24 -13.74
C LEU A 93 -2.09 -12.67 -13.57
N PHE A 94 -0.84 -12.83 -13.19
CA PHE A 94 -0.30 -14.14 -12.82
C PHE A 94 -1.00 -14.71 -11.58
N GLY A 95 -1.37 -13.83 -10.63
CA GLY A 95 -2.25 -14.16 -9.51
C GLY A 95 -3.62 -14.70 -9.97
N VAL A 96 -4.23 -14.11 -10.98
CA VAL A 96 -5.47 -14.63 -11.58
C VAL A 96 -5.21 -15.99 -12.24
N ALA A 97 -4.14 -16.13 -13.02
CA ALA A 97 -3.77 -17.40 -13.65
C ALA A 97 -3.53 -18.51 -12.62
N SER A 98 -3.07 -18.16 -11.41
CA SER A 98 -2.83 -19.16 -10.36
C SER A 98 -4.08 -19.89 -9.86
N ILE A 99 -5.28 -19.47 -10.29
CA ILE A 99 -6.55 -20.19 -10.06
C ILE A 99 -6.42 -21.65 -10.53
N PHE A 100 -5.72 -21.91 -11.65
CA PHE A 100 -5.63 -23.24 -12.24
C PHE A 100 -4.86 -24.28 -11.40
N TRP A 101 -3.99 -23.83 -10.48
CA TRP A 101 -3.22 -24.73 -9.61
C TRP A 101 -3.37 -24.42 -8.12
N SER A 102 -4.29 -23.51 -7.77
CA SER A 102 -4.50 -23.07 -6.40
C SER A 102 -5.09 -24.15 -5.52
N VAL A 103 -4.70 -24.17 -4.26
CA VAL A 103 -5.32 -24.98 -3.19
C VAL A 103 -6.74 -24.54 -2.85
N ASN A 104 -7.11 -23.28 -3.17
CA ASN A 104 -8.46 -22.77 -3.05
C ASN A 104 -8.74 -21.78 -4.19
N THR A 105 -9.35 -22.29 -5.27
CA THR A 105 -9.61 -21.55 -6.51
C THR A 105 -10.51 -20.34 -6.32
N GLN A 106 -11.54 -20.45 -5.47
CA GLN A 106 -12.50 -19.37 -5.21
C GLN A 106 -11.81 -18.20 -4.48
N LEU A 107 -11.05 -18.50 -3.43
CA LEU A 107 -10.33 -17.49 -2.66
C LEU A 107 -9.26 -16.82 -3.51
N THR A 108 -8.48 -17.58 -4.27
CA THR A 108 -7.47 -17.06 -5.20
C THR A 108 -8.08 -16.14 -6.24
N GLY A 109 -9.14 -16.60 -6.91
CA GLY A 109 -9.82 -15.81 -7.95
C GLY A 109 -10.35 -14.49 -7.41
N PHE A 110 -11.02 -14.53 -6.27
CA PHE A 110 -11.54 -13.31 -5.65
C PHE A 110 -10.41 -12.34 -5.26
N ARG A 111 -9.37 -12.82 -4.59
CA ARG A 111 -8.29 -11.94 -4.09
C ARG A 111 -7.42 -11.36 -5.19
N ALA A 112 -7.12 -12.13 -6.22
CA ALA A 112 -6.39 -11.63 -7.38
C ALA A 112 -7.22 -10.60 -8.16
N PHE A 113 -8.51 -10.87 -8.38
CA PHE A 113 -9.41 -9.93 -9.03
C PHE A 113 -9.62 -8.65 -8.22
N GLU A 114 -9.79 -8.74 -6.89
CA GLU A 114 -9.88 -7.57 -6.00
C GLU A 114 -8.62 -6.70 -6.12
N CYS A 115 -7.44 -7.33 -6.09
CA CYS A 115 -6.16 -6.63 -6.20
C CYS A 115 -6.03 -5.89 -7.54
N LEU A 116 -6.35 -6.56 -8.65
CA LEU A 116 -6.34 -5.97 -9.99
C LEU A 116 -7.34 -4.81 -10.11
N SER A 117 -8.55 -5.01 -9.60
CA SER A 117 -9.62 -4.01 -9.63
C SER A 117 -9.21 -2.74 -8.89
N MET A 118 -8.58 -2.87 -7.71
CA MET A 118 -8.11 -1.73 -6.93
C MET A 118 -6.95 -1.00 -7.63
N ALA A 119 -6.01 -1.73 -8.23
CA ALA A 119 -4.91 -1.12 -8.97
C ALA A 119 -5.42 -0.29 -10.17
N ILE A 120 -6.35 -0.85 -10.95
CA ILE A 120 -6.95 -0.14 -12.10
C ILE A 120 -7.80 1.05 -11.62
N LEU A 121 -8.51 0.92 -10.50
CA LEU A 121 -9.26 2.02 -9.88
C LEU A 121 -8.34 3.20 -9.54
N MET A 122 -7.19 2.94 -8.92
CA MET A 122 -6.21 3.97 -8.58
C MET A 122 -5.64 4.64 -9.83
N VAL A 123 -5.37 3.88 -10.90
CA VAL A 123 -4.94 4.43 -12.20
C VAL A 123 -6.00 5.36 -12.77
N ALA A 124 -7.27 4.97 -12.76
CA ALA A 124 -8.37 5.79 -13.27
C ALA A 124 -8.55 7.08 -12.47
N ILE A 125 -8.40 7.02 -11.14
CA ILE A 125 -8.44 8.20 -10.28
C ILE A 125 -7.29 9.15 -10.63
N LEU A 126 -6.06 8.65 -10.70
CA LEU A 126 -4.89 9.48 -10.97
C LEU A 126 -4.95 10.08 -12.38
N GLN A 127 -5.47 9.34 -13.38
CA GLN A 127 -5.70 9.90 -14.69
C GLN A 127 -6.61 11.14 -14.63
N ASN A 128 -7.77 11.03 -13.93
CA ASN A 128 -8.69 12.16 -13.78
C ASN A 128 -8.03 13.35 -13.10
N VAL A 129 -7.34 13.09 -12.01
CA VAL A 129 -6.78 14.14 -11.14
C VAL A 129 -5.59 14.83 -11.81
N PHE A 130 -4.68 14.08 -12.45
CA PHE A 130 -3.53 14.66 -13.14
C PHE A 130 -3.95 15.48 -14.37
N ILE A 131 -4.94 15.04 -15.14
CA ILE A 131 -5.43 15.78 -16.30
C ILE A 131 -6.11 17.08 -15.89
N GLN A 132 -6.85 17.10 -14.76
CA GLN A 132 -7.60 18.29 -14.34
C GLN A 132 -6.75 19.35 -13.62
N GLY A 133 -5.70 18.98 -12.93
CA GLY A 133 -4.95 19.93 -12.11
C GLY A 133 -3.52 19.48 -11.75
N GLY A 134 -2.96 18.56 -12.52
CA GLY A 134 -1.56 18.15 -12.43
C GLY A 134 -1.14 17.64 -11.04
N CYS A 135 0.11 17.82 -10.73
CA CYS A 135 0.74 17.38 -9.48
C CYS A 135 0.07 17.96 -8.22
N ARG A 136 -0.35 19.23 -8.28
CA ARG A 136 -0.96 19.90 -7.12
C ARG A 136 -2.29 19.27 -6.73
N LEU A 137 -3.16 19.03 -7.71
CA LEU A 137 -4.46 18.42 -7.45
C LEU A 137 -4.31 16.97 -6.99
N ALA A 138 -3.36 16.23 -7.56
CA ALA A 138 -3.04 14.86 -7.17
C ALA A 138 -2.63 14.78 -5.67
N MET A 139 -1.80 15.70 -5.19
CA MET A 139 -1.42 15.76 -3.77
C MET A 139 -2.60 16.14 -2.88
N GLN A 140 -3.42 17.11 -3.27
CA GLN A 140 -4.58 17.52 -2.50
C GLN A 140 -5.61 16.39 -2.38
N TRP A 141 -5.87 15.68 -3.48
CA TRP A 141 -6.76 14.54 -3.51
C TRP A 141 -6.24 13.39 -2.64
N THR A 142 -4.95 13.14 -2.68
CA THR A 142 -4.29 12.13 -1.83
C THR A 142 -4.48 12.45 -0.35
N ILE A 143 -4.31 13.71 0.06
CA ILE A 143 -4.55 14.14 1.45
C ILE A 143 -6.00 13.90 1.85
N LEU A 144 -6.96 14.24 0.98
CA LEU A 144 -8.38 13.95 1.24
C LEU A 144 -8.62 12.46 1.48
N TYR A 145 -8.09 11.61 0.59
CA TYR A 145 -8.21 10.15 0.72
C TYR A 145 -7.65 9.66 2.07
N VAL A 146 -6.45 10.08 2.43
CA VAL A 146 -5.80 9.67 3.69
C VAL A 146 -6.60 10.10 4.90
N VAL A 147 -7.10 11.33 4.92
CA VAL A 147 -7.91 11.84 6.04
C VAL A 147 -9.19 11.01 6.19
N VAL A 148 -9.89 10.74 5.08
CA VAL A 148 -11.09 9.91 5.10
C VAL A 148 -10.78 8.50 5.61
N ASP A 149 -9.72 7.88 5.11
CA ASP A 149 -9.33 6.53 5.49
C ASP A 149 -8.91 6.43 6.98
N ILE A 150 -8.18 7.42 7.50
CA ILE A 150 -7.84 7.52 8.94
C ILE A 150 -9.11 7.63 9.79
N VAL A 151 -10.02 8.54 9.44
CA VAL A 151 -11.26 8.77 10.21
C VAL A 151 -12.08 7.49 10.31
N PHE A 152 -12.32 6.80 9.18
CA PHE A 152 -13.07 5.54 9.20
C PHE A 152 -12.32 4.39 9.88
N SER A 153 -10.99 4.39 9.81
CA SER A 153 -10.17 3.41 10.54
C SER A 153 -10.28 3.58 12.04
N ILE A 154 -10.35 4.82 12.53
CA ILE A 154 -10.60 5.12 13.95
C ILE A 154 -12.00 4.63 14.35
N PHE A 155 -13.04 4.96 13.58
CA PHE A 155 -14.39 4.47 13.87
C PHE A 155 -14.47 2.96 13.89
N ARG A 156 -13.80 2.29 12.95
CA ARG A 156 -13.73 0.83 12.93
C ARG A 156 -13.01 0.28 14.16
N ALA A 157 -11.90 0.87 14.56
CA ALA A 157 -11.17 0.43 15.75
C ALA A 157 -12.02 0.59 17.01
N LEU A 158 -12.75 1.70 17.16
CA LEU A 158 -13.70 1.94 18.24
C LEU A 158 -14.81 0.89 18.31
N SER A 159 -15.23 0.30 17.18
CA SER A 159 -16.25 -0.76 17.17
C SER A 159 -15.74 -2.12 17.65
N TYR A 160 -14.43 -2.33 17.72
CA TYR A 160 -13.82 -3.62 18.10
C TYR A 160 -13.07 -3.58 19.44
N THR A 161 -12.62 -2.41 19.87
CA THR A 161 -11.80 -2.27 21.08
C THR A 161 -12.00 -0.92 21.73
N THR A 162 -11.98 -0.92 23.06
CA THR A 162 -11.90 0.29 23.88
C THR A 162 -10.44 0.64 24.23
N ASN A 163 -9.50 -0.20 23.82
CA ASN A 163 -8.08 0.00 24.11
C ASN A 163 -7.49 1.04 23.14
N ILE A 164 -7.10 2.19 23.69
CA ILE A 164 -6.49 3.30 22.93
C ILE A 164 -5.26 2.85 22.14
N VAL A 165 -4.47 1.93 22.65
CA VAL A 165 -3.25 1.42 21.99
C VAL A 165 -3.61 0.66 20.71
N GLU A 166 -4.60 -0.23 20.75
CA GLU A 166 -5.09 -0.96 19.58
C GLU A 166 -5.74 0.00 18.56
N LEU A 167 -6.45 1.00 19.06
CA LEU A 167 -7.05 2.06 18.24
C LEU A 167 -5.98 2.79 17.43
N LEU A 168 -4.91 3.23 18.08
CA LEU A 168 -3.80 3.92 17.45
C LEU A 168 -3.04 3.01 16.48
N GLN A 169 -2.83 1.74 16.84
CA GLN A 169 -2.18 0.76 15.98
C GLN A 169 -2.94 0.50 14.68
N THR A 170 -4.26 0.59 14.68
CA THR A 170 -5.07 0.32 13.48
C THR A 170 -4.89 1.38 12.39
N SER A 171 -4.63 2.62 12.78
CA SER A 171 -4.43 3.74 11.85
C SER A 171 -2.97 3.95 11.45
N GLN A 172 -2.04 3.28 12.12
CA GLN A 172 -0.60 3.53 12.00
C GLN A 172 -0.04 3.36 10.58
N MET A 173 -0.45 2.29 9.88
CA MET A 173 0.07 1.99 8.54
C MET A 173 -0.27 3.08 7.53
N MET A 174 -1.44 3.69 7.67
CA MET A 174 -1.92 4.75 6.78
C MET A 174 -1.22 6.05 7.08
N ALA A 175 -1.21 6.45 8.35
CA ALA A 175 -0.62 7.70 8.78
C ALA A 175 0.87 7.77 8.43
N THR A 176 1.62 6.69 8.66
CA THR A 176 3.05 6.69 8.37
C THR A 176 3.37 6.72 6.88
N THR A 177 2.57 6.05 6.04
CA THR A 177 2.79 6.09 4.59
C THR A 177 2.71 7.53 4.05
N PHE A 178 1.78 8.32 4.59
CA PHE A 178 1.55 9.68 4.12
C PHE A 178 2.15 10.77 5.01
N PHE A 179 2.91 10.39 6.04
CA PHE A 179 3.60 11.32 6.93
C PHE A 179 4.41 12.37 6.16
N TYR A 180 5.13 11.96 5.13
CA TYR A 180 5.98 12.84 4.36
C TYR A 180 5.21 13.81 3.48
N ILE A 181 4.01 13.44 3.02
CA ILE A 181 3.12 14.38 2.33
C ILE A 181 2.74 15.51 3.28
N ALA A 182 2.38 15.16 4.53
CA ALA A 182 2.08 16.16 5.54
C ALA A 182 3.28 17.03 5.87
N LEU A 183 4.45 16.41 6.09
CA LEU A 183 5.66 17.11 6.53
C LEU A 183 6.19 18.11 5.50
N TYR A 184 6.26 17.71 4.23
CA TYR A 184 6.89 18.51 3.17
C TYR A 184 5.92 19.38 2.37
N GLN A 185 4.62 19.06 2.37
CA GLN A 185 3.59 19.80 1.65
C GLN A 185 2.81 20.76 2.54
N THR A 186 3.22 20.90 3.80
CA THR A 186 2.49 21.69 4.78
C THR A 186 2.68 23.17 4.61
N ARG A 187 1.72 23.80 3.99
CA ARG A 187 1.40 25.20 4.33
C ARG A 187 0.21 25.21 5.29
N LYS A 188 0.48 24.99 6.60
CA LYS A 188 -0.43 25.24 7.75
C LYS A 188 -1.89 24.75 7.60
N LYS A 189 -2.10 23.51 7.17
CA LYS A 189 -3.45 22.93 7.15
C LYS A 189 -3.60 21.93 8.30
N TRP A 190 -4.68 22.02 9.06
CA TRP A 190 -4.92 21.25 10.28
C TRP A 190 -4.85 19.73 10.09
N TRP A 191 -5.29 19.23 8.95
CA TRP A 191 -5.21 17.79 8.63
C TRP A 191 -3.78 17.26 8.52
N ASN A 192 -2.80 18.13 8.19
CA ASN A 192 -1.40 17.73 8.20
C ASN A 192 -0.92 17.44 9.62
N TYR A 193 -1.37 18.26 10.59
CA TYR A 193 -1.08 17.99 11.99
C TYR A 193 -1.75 16.71 12.48
N LEU A 194 -2.96 16.41 11.99
CA LEU A 194 -3.63 15.15 12.29
C LEU A 194 -2.82 13.94 11.75
N ILE A 195 -2.37 14.00 10.49
CA ILE A 195 -1.54 12.93 9.91
C ILE A 195 -0.23 12.77 10.67
N ILE A 196 0.44 13.87 11.03
CA ILE A 196 1.69 13.84 11.81
C ILE A 196 1.43 13.23 13.19
N ALA A 197 0.39 13.67 13.89
CA ALA A 197 0.02 13.13 15.20
C ALA A 197 -0.26 11.62 15.12
N MET A 198 -1.07 11.18 14.16
CA MET A 198 -1.36 9.77 13.96
C MET A 198 -0.11 8.95 13.63
N SER A 199 0.84 9.53 12.90
CA SER A 199 2.11 8.88 12.58
C SER A 199 2.99 8.72 13.83
N ILE A 200 3.06 9.74 14.69
CA ILE A 200 3.83 9.70 15.95
C ILE A 200 3.22 8.69 16.92
N PHE A 201 1.89 8.65 17.01
CA PHE A 201 1.18 7.72 17.92
C PHE A 201 0.96 6.32 17.33
N SER A 202 1.55 6.01 16.18
CA SER A 202 1.32 4.72 15.51
C SER A 202 1.81 3.50 16.29
N MET A 203 2.73 3.65 17.23
CA MET A 203 3.29 2.58 18.07
C MET A 203 3.81 1.36 17.30
N SER A 204 4.21 1.55 16.04
CA SER A 204 4.78 0.50 15.19
C SER A 204 6.27 0.74 15.00
N THR A 205 7.08 -0.25 15.36
CA THR A 205 8.53 -0.19 15.16
C THR A 205 8.91 -0.01 13.69
N VAL A 206 8.24 -0.74 12.80
CA VAL A 206 8.46 -0.63 11.35
C VAL A 206 8.11 0.78 10.85
N ALA A 207 7.05 1.38 11.41
CA ALA A 207 6.64 2.73 11.05
C ALA A 207 7.69 3.76 11.50
N TYR A 208 8.19 3.69 12.73
CA TYR A 208 9.23 4.61 13.23
C TYR A 208 10.55 4.49 12.46
N ILE A 209 10.99 3.26 12.21
CA ILE A 209 12.20 3.03 11.40
C ILE A 209 11.97 3.56 9.97
N GLY A 210 10.80 3.29 9.40
CA GLY A 210 10.43 3.81 8.09
C GLY A 210 10.44 5.34 8.03
N MET A 211 9.89 6.01 9.04
CA MET A 211 9.92 7.48 9.14
C MET A 211 11.35 8.02 9.27
N ALA A 212 12.18 7.42 10.12
CA ALA A 212 13.58 7.85 10.29
C ALA A 212 14.36 7.70 8.99
N LEU A 213 14.34 6.53 8.36
CA LEU A 213 15.03 6.28 7.10
C LEU A 213 14.45 7.08 5.94
N GLY A 214 13.15 7.24 5.90
CA GLY A 214 12.49 8.07 4.91
C GLY A 214 12.94 9.53 5.04
N SER A 215 13.06 10.07 6.26
CA SER A 215 13.56 11.43 6.51
C SER A 215 15.01 11.59 6.06
N ILE A 216 15.87 10.64 6.41
CA ILE A 216 17.26 10.61 5.95
C ILE A 216 17.31 10.56 4.42
N SER A 217 16.52 9.67 3.80
CA SER A 217 16.48 9.50 2.35
C SER A 217 15.95 10.74 1.63
N ALA A 218 14.94 11.40 2.20
CA ALA A 218 14.38 12.64 1.68
C ALA A 218 15.41 13.79 1.75
N PHE A 219 16.17 13.88 2.86
CA PHE A 219 17.21 14.88 3.05
C PHE A 219 18.40 14.68 2.09
N PHE A 220 18.85 13.43 1.92
CA PHE A 220 19.96 13.07 1.03
C PHE A 220 19.53 12.66 -0.37
N GLY A 221 18.32 12.99 -0.81
CA GLY A 221 17.67 12.52 -2.04
C GLY A 221 18.35 12.90 -3.37
N HIS A 222 19.65 13.27 -3.33
CA HIS A 222 20.46 13.47 -4.52
C HIS A 222 20.83 12.11 -5.17
N ALA A 223 20.85 12.07 -6.49
CA ALA A 223 21.17 10.86 -7.26
C ALA A 223 22.49 10.18 -6.84
N LYS A 224 23.45 10.96 -6.30
CA LYS A 224 24.73 10.49 -5.80
C LYS A 224 24.62 9.46 -4.67
N TYR A 225 23.65 9.63 -3.78
CA TYR A 225 23.47 8.76 -2.60
C TYR A 225 22.43 7.66 -2.79
N ARG A 226 21.78 7.62 -3.96
CA ARG A 226 20.69 6.68 -4.25
C ARG A 226 21.06 5.21 -3.97
N VAL A 227 22.25 4.78 -4.37
CA VAL A 227 22.71 3.39 -4.18
C VAL A 227 22.95 3.10 -2.70
N VAL A 228 23.59 4.01 -1.96
CA VAL A 228 23.85 3.83 -0.53
C VAL A 228 22.54 3.74 0.25
N VAL A 229 21.60 4.62 -0.04
CA VAL A 229 20.27 4.60 0.59
C VAL A 229 19.52 3.32 0.23
N PHE A 230 19.62 2.84 -1.02
CA PHE A 230 19.05 1.56 -1.42
C PHE A 230 19.61 0.40 -0.60
N ILE A 231 20.93 0.27 -0.55
CA ILE A 231 21.59 -0.82 0.18
C ILE A 231 21.20 -0.76 1.66
N ALA A 232 21.27 0.40 2.30
CA ALA A 232 20.91 0.57 3.70
C ALA A 232 19.44 0.20 3.97
N THR A 233 18.52 0.66 3.11
CA THR A 233 17.09 0.37 3.23
C THR A 233 16.80 -1.09 2.98
N PHE A 234 17.47 -1.71 2.01
CA PHE A 234 17.32 -3.13 1.71
C PHE A 234 17.83 -4.01 2.86
N ILE A 235 19.03 -3.74 3.37
CA ILE A 235 19.60 -4.47 4.53
C ILE A 235 18.67 -4.35 5.73
N LEU A 236 18.19 -3.14 6.03
CA LEU A 236 17.30 -2.93 7.16
C LEU A 236 15.92 -3.57 6.93
N GLY A 237 15.37 -3.51 5.72
CA GLY A 237 14.14 -4.18 5.37
C GLY A 237 14.24 -5.69 5.54
N THR A 238 15.35 -6.28 5.10
CA THR A 238 15.63 -7.72 5.28
C THR A 238 15.82 -8.06 6.76
N ALA A 239 16.54 -7.25 7.51
CA ALA A 239 16.71 -7.44 8.96
C ALA A 239 15.35 -7.38 9.69
N ILE A 240 14.49 -6.42 9.35
CA ILE A 240 13.13 -6.31 9.91
C ILE A 240 12.30 -7.54 9.52
N ALA A 241 12.44 -8.04 8.29
CA ALA A 241 11.72 -9.22 7.83
C ALA A 241 12.12 -10.49 8.59
N VAL A 242 13.41 -10.70 8.81
CA VAL A 242 13.97 -11.91 9.44
C VAL A 242 13.88 -11.83 10.97
N ILE A 243 14.38 -10.76 11.57
CA ILE A 243 14.50 -10.64 13.02
C ILE A 243 13.17 -10.21 13.67
N GLY A 244 12.32 -9.59 12.89
CA GLY A 244 11.09 -8.95 13.36
C GLY A 244 11.34 -7.57 13.99
N PRO A 245 10.37 -6.66 13.85
CA PRO A 245 10.54 -5.28 14.31
C PRO A 245 10.70 -5.16 15.82
N TYR A 246 10.18 -6.12 16.58
CA TYR A 246 10.22 -6.09 18.05
C TYR A 246 11.61 -6.42 18.62
N SER A 247 12.27 -7.47 18.14
CA SER A 247 13.59 -7.86 18.62
C SER A 247 14.67 -6.85 18.25
N PHE A 248 14.50 -6.12 17.15
CA PHE A 248 15.43 -5.06 16.73
C PHE A 248 15.39 -3.85 17.66
N VAL A 249 14.26 -3.56 18.33
CA VAL A 249 14.04 -2.35 19.15
C VAL A 249 13.84 -2.67 20.63
N LYS A 250 13.95 -3.92 21.06
CA LYS A 250 13.71 -4.35 22.44
C LYS A 250 14.52 -3.55 23.48
N ASN A 251 15.68 -3.02 23.12
CA ASN A 251 16.54 -2.26 24.01
C ASN A 251 16.37 -0.73 23.85
N THR A 252 15.54 -0.25 22.96
CA THR A 252 15.30 1.17 22.76
C THR A 252 13.91 1.59 23.21
N VAL A 253 13.78 1.78 24.51
CA VAL A 253 13.09 2.88 25.18
C VAL A 253 11.57 2.89 25.30
N PHE A 254 10.69 2.28 24.49
CA PHE A 254 9.30 2.75 24.54
C PHE A 254 8.25 1.70 24.80
N PHE A 255 8.11 0.87 25.54
CA PHE A 255 6.98 0.04 25.98
C PHE A 255 7.37 -1.36 26.43
N ASP A 256 7.20 -1.55 27.71
CA ASP A 256 7.16 -2.82 28.41
C ASP A 256 6.00 -3.70 27.88
N LYS A 257 6.17 -4.22 26.68
CA LYS A 257 5.34 -5.33 26.21
C LYS A 257 5.93 -6.58 26.86
N LYS A 258 5.12 -7.26 27.68
CA LYS A 258 5.37 -8.53 28.35
C LYS A 258 6.53 -9.29 27.74
N THR A 259 7.53 -9.54 28.54
CA THR A 259 8.77 -10.26 28.28
C THR A 259 8.55 -11.49 27.40
N ILE A 260 8.61 -11.27 26.08
CA ILE A 260 8.84 -12.35 25.14
C ILE A 260 10.32 -12.65 25.25
N SER A 261 10.70 -13.88 25.54
CA SER A 261 12.09 -14.27 25.70
C SER A 261 12.89 -13.92 24.44
N ILE A 262 14.17 -13.59 24.60
CA ILE A 262 15.07 -13.22 23.49
C ILE A 262 15.13 -14.29 22.39
N HIS A 263 14.75 -15.53 22.74
CA HIS A 263 14.70 -16.68 21.84
C HIS A 263 13.36 -16.88 21.11
N GLU A 264 12.30 -16.16 21.50
CA GLU A 264 11.05 -16.17 20.76
C GLU A 264 11.08 -15.03 19.74
N THR A 265 11.60 -15.34 18.57
CA THR A 265 11.29 -14.56 17.36
C THR A 265 9.76 -14.47 17.28
N THR A 266 9.23 -13.40 16.73
CA THR A 266 7.77 -13.19 16.54
C THR A 266 7.12 -14.26 15.63
N GLY A 267 7.70 -15.46 15.50
CA GLY A 267 7.29 -16.55 14.62
C GLY A 267 7.61 -16.30 13.14
N ARG A 268 8.31 -15.23 12.81
CA ARG A 268 8.64 -14.86 11.42
C ARG A 268 9.72 -15.74 10.81
N ASP A 269 10.64 -16.24 11.62
CA ASP A 269 11.60 -17.28 11.26
C ASP A 269 10.89 -18.53 10.76
N LYS A 270 9.88 -19.00 11.50
CA LYS A 270 9.06 -20.14 11.10
C LYS A 270 8.26 -19.87 9.82
N ILE A 271 7.76 -18.64 9.63
CA ILE A 271 7.07 -18.24 8.39
C ILE A 271 8.06 -18.24 7.22
N MET A 272 9.29 -17.80 7.43
CA MET A 272 10.34 -17.82 6.43
C MET A 272 10.69 -19.26 6.03
N ASP A 273 10.85 -20.17 6.99
CA ASP A 273 11.08 -21.60 6.72
C ASP A 273 9.94 -22.22 5.91
N VAL A 274 8.68 -21.87 6.27
CA VAL A 274 7.51 -22.31 5.49
C VAL A 274 7.54 -21.76 4.06
N ALA A 275 7.98 -20.52 3.88
CA ALA A 275 8.08 -19.92 2.54
C ALA A 275 9.15 -20.60 1.69
N PHE A 276 10.30 -20.96 2.27
CA PHE A 276 11.32 -21.72 1.56
C PHE A 276 10.85 -23.14 1.24
N GLN A 277 10.28 -23.85 2.19
CA GLN A 277 9.69 -25.17 1.94
C GLN A 277 8.63 -25.13 0.84
N ALA A 278 7.79 -24.08 0.83
CA ALA A 278 6.78 -23.91 -0.20
C ALA A 278 7.38 -23.77 -1.61
N LEU A 279 8.54 -23.11 -1.74
CA LEU A 279 9.27 -23.01 -3.02
C LEU A 279 9.83 -24.34 -3.50
N ASP A 280 10.35 -25.14 -2.57
CA ASP A 280 10.88 -26.47 -2.89
C ASP A 280 9.76 -27.43 -3.30
N ASP A 281 8.63 -27.39 -2.58
CA ASP A 281 7.50 -28.28 -2.83
C ASP A 281 6.72 -27.89 -4.11
N ARG A 282 6.50 -26.58 -4.31
CA ARG A 282 5.73 -26.03 -5.44
C ARG A 282 6.34 -24.74 -5.98
N PRO A 283 7.24 -24.79 -6.96
CA PRO A 283 7.89 -23.62 -7.54
C PRO A 283 6.94 -22.57 -8.14
N LEU A 284 5.70 -22.93 -8.49
CA LEU A 284 4.63 -22.02 -8.95
C LEU A 284 3.72 -21.52 -7.82
N GLY A 285 4.00 -21.93 -6.56
CA GLY A 285 3.23 -21.56 -5.38
C GLY A 285 1.92 -22.33 -5.22
N TYR A 286 1.16 -21.94 -4.20
CA TYR A 286 -0.08 -22.60 -3.77
C TYR A 286 -1.37 -21.85 -4.16
N GLY A 287 -1.24 -20.80 -4.96
CA GLY A 287 -2.33 -19.91 -5.37
C GLY A 287 -2.28 -18.56 -4.63
N PHE A 288 -2.52 -17.47 -5.37
CA PHE A 288 -2.47 -16.10 -4.87
C PHE A 288 -3.28 -15.96 -3.59
N PHE A 289 -2.65 -15.54 -2.52
CA PHE A 289 -3.18 -15.42 -1.16
C PHE A 289 -3.72 -16.74 -0.55
N ALA A 290 -4.29 -17.67 -1.32
CA ALA A 290 -4.86 -18.90 -0.75
C ALA A 290 -3.80 -19.82 -0.13
N GLY A 291 -2.58 -19.80 -0.66
CA GLY A 291 -1.46 -20.59 -0.13
C GLY A 291 -1.05 -20.18 1.29
N GLU A 292 -1.12 -18.89 1.63
CA GLU A 292 -0.69 -18.40 2.93
C GLU A 292 -1.51 -19.00 4.09
N PRO A 293 -2.84 -18.79 4.17
CA PRO A 293 -3.62 -19.37 5.26
C PRO A 293 -3.59 -20.90 5.24
N TYR A 294 -3.52 -21.53 4.06
CA TYR A 294 -3.44 -22.99 3.94
C TYR A 294 -2.17 -23.55 4.60
N LEU A 295 -1.00 -23.04 4.23
CA LEU A 295 0.28 -23.54 4.77
C LEU A 295 0.51 -23.11 6.22
N LEU A 296 0.27 -21.84 6.55
CA LEU A 296 0.53 -21.33 7.90
C LEU A 296 -0.38 -21.97 8.94
N TYR A 297 -1.62 -22.27 8.57
CA TYR A 297 -2.55 -22.99 9.43
C TYR A 297 -2.16 -24.47 9.60
N SER A 298 -1.79 -25.15 8.50
CA SER A 298 -1.34 -26.56 8.54
C SER A 298 -0.10 -26.78 9.41
N LYS A 299 0.73 -25.75 9.58
CA LYS A 299 1.93 -25.73 10.43
C LYS A 299 1.67 -25.20 11.85
N ASN A 300 0.40 -24.95 12.22
CA ASN A 300 -0.01 -24.43 13.54
C ASN A 300 0.67 -23.09 13.93
N LEU A 301 0.99 -22.23 12.95
CA LEU A 301 1.65 -20.97 13.23
C LEU A 301 0.70 -19.85 13.68
N GLY A 302 -0.62 -20.08 13.66
CA GLY A 302 -1.63 -19.09 14.07
C GLY A 302 -1.64 -17.79 13.23
N ALA A 303 -0.89 -17.77 12.13
CA ALA A 303 -0.78 -16.64 11.23
C ALA A 303 -1.63 -16.86 9.98
N ILE A 304 -2.19 -15.75 9.46
CA ILE A 304 -3.06 -15.78 8.27
C ILE A 304 -2.29 -15.32 7.02
N ASN A 305 -1.14 -14.69 7.21
CA ASN A 305 -0.35 -14.10 6.13
C ASN A 305 1.14 -14.15 6.47
N GLY A 306 1.97 -14.02 5.43
CA GLY A 306 3.42 -14.12 5.53
C GLY A 306 4.10 -12.93 6.21
N HIS A 307 3.36 -11.91 6.65
CA HIS A 307 3.90 -10.67 7.25
C HIS A 307 5.03 -9.99 6.46
N ASN A 308 5.19 -10.35 5.18
CA ASN A 308 6.19 -9.83 4.26
C ASN A 308 5.74 -10.07 2.83
N SER A 309 5.87 -9.07 1.96
CA SER A 309 5.43 -9.17 0.56
C SER A 309 6.17 -10.24 -0.24
N LEU A 310 7.45 -10.46 0.04
CA LEU A 310 8.24 -11.51 -0.66
C LEU A 310 7.82 -12.90 -0.20
N PHE A 311 7.56 -13.11 1.09
CA PHE A 311 7.08 -14.39 1.60
C PHE A 311 5.66 -14.68 1.12
N SER A 312 4.80 -13.66 1.08
CA SER A 312 3.46 -13.78 0.49
C SER A 312 3.52 -14.18 -0.98
N ALA A 313 4.44 -13.56 -1.75
CA ALA A 313 4.65 -13.90 -3.15
C ALA A 313 5.25 -15.31 -3.31
N ALA A 314 6.20 -15.70 -2.45
CA ALA A 314 6.82 -17.04 -2.44
C ALA A 314 5.78 -18.14 -2.23
N ILE A 315 4.99 -18.00 -1.17
CA ILE A 315 3.96 -18.99 -0.83
C ILE A 315 2.84 -19.01 -1.87
N GLY A 316 2.38 -17.82 -2.29
CA GLY A 316 1.24 -17.70 -3.19
C GLY A 316 1.53 -18.04 -4.65
N LEU A 317 2.60 -17.47 -5.19
CA LEU A 317 2.93 -17.49 -6.62
C LEU A 317 4.32 -18.09 -6.94
N GLY A 318 5.03 -18.56 -5.92
CA GLY A 318 6.33 -19.22 -6.09
C GLY A 318 7.42 -18.30 -6.64
N ILE A 319 8.35 -18.88 -7.38
CA ILE A 319 9.49 -18.17 -7.99
C ILE A 319 9.04 -17.04 -8.91
N PRO A 320 8.07 -17.23 -9.83
CA PRO A 320 7.59 -16.14 -10.68
C PRO A 320 7.03 -14.98 -9.88
N GLY A 321 6.31 -15.25 -8.78
CA GLY A 321 5.77 -14.22 -7.90
C GLY A 321 6.87 -13.38 -7.26
N ILE A 322 7.92 -14.02 -6.73
CA ILE A 322 9.08 -13.32 -6.15
C ILE A 322 9.76 -12.44 -7.21
N VAL A 323 10.01 -12.98 -8.40
CA VAL A 323 10.68 -12.25 -9.49
C VAL A 323 9.89 -11.02 -9.87
N LEU A 324 8.57 -11.15 -10.11
CA LEU A 324 7.72 -10.03 -10.53
C LEU A 324 7.63 -8.92 -9.48
N ILE A 325 7.43 -9.28 -8.21
CA ILE A 325 7.31 -8.28 -7.14
C ILE A 325 8.67 -7.62 -6.84
N SER A 326 9.78 -8.36 -6.96
CA SER A 326 11.13 -7.82 -6.80
C SER A 326 11.47 -6.84 -7.92
N LEU A 327 11.18 -7.19 -9.19
CA LEU A 327 11.33 -6.27 -10.32
C LEU A 327 10.52 -5.00 -10.12
N PHE A 328 9.28 -5.13 -9.66
CA PHE A 328 8.45 -3.98 -9.34
C PHE A 328 9.13 -3.06 -8.30
N PHE A 329 9.61 -3.57 -7.18
CA PHE A 329 10.26 -2.76 -6.16
C PHE A 329 11.59 -2.15 -6.63
N ILE A 330 12.40 -2.89 -7.37
CA ILE A 330 13.68 -2.39 -7.93
C ILE A 330 13.43 -1.22 -8.88
N LEU A 331 12.43 -1.35 -9.76
CA LEU A 331 12.08 -0.29 -10.69
C LEU A 331 11.39 0.90 -10.00
N MET A 332 10.57 0.65 -8.99
CA MET A 332 10.00 1.70 -8.14
C MET A 332 11.09 2.54 -7.48
N TRP A 333 12.15 1.88 -7.00
CA TRP A 333 13.32 2.58 -6.49
C TRP A 333 13.91 3.55 -7.51
N LYS A 334 14.09 3.07 -8.75
CA LYS A 334 14.64 3.90 -9.83
C LYS A 334 13.81 5.15 -10.08
N ILE A 335 12.48 5.03 -10.09
CA ILE A 335 11.61 6.17 -10.39
C ILE A 335 11.39 7.11 -9.20
N ALA A 336 11.34 6.60 -7.97
CA ALA A 336 11.14 7.42 -6.78
C ALA A 336 12.27 8.47 -6.61
N PHE A 337 13.48 8.16 -7.08
CA PHE A 337 14.63 9.06 -7.07
C PHE A 337 14.88 9.75 -8.43
N SER A 338 13.92 9.71 -9.32
CA SER A 338 14.06 10.30 -10.66
C SER A 338 14.04 11.82 -10.64
N ARG A 339 14.80 12.43 -11.54
CA ARG A 339 14.78 13.88 -11.79
C ARG A 339 13.47 14.38 -12.40
N TYR A 340 12.68 13.48 -12.98
CA TYR A 340 11.39 13.82 -13.60
C TYR A 340 10.28 14.03 -12.57
N ILE A 341 10.48 13.66 -11.29
CA ILE A 341 9.58 14.08 -10.23
C ILE A 341 9.90 15.54 -9.89
N PRO A 342 8.92 16.46 -9.93
CA PRO A 342 9.13 17.86 -9.61
C PRO A 342 9.77 18.05 -8.24
N SER A 343 10.72 19.00 -8.13
CA SER A 343 11.55 19.21 -6.92
C SER A 343 10.73 19.39 -5.66
N ASP A 344 9.61 20.11 -5.75
CA ASP A 344 8.72 20.46 -4.63
C ASP A 344 8.06 19.24 -3.98
N TYR A 345 7.90 18.14 -4.73
CA TYR A 345 7.25 16.92 -4.27
C TYR A 345 8.23 15.77 -4.02
N ARG A 346 9.45 15.86 -4.55
CA ARG A 346 10.42 14.76 -4.58
C ARG A 346 10.75 14.23 -3.18
N ALA A 347 11.09 15.10 -2.24
CA ALA A 347 11.40 14.70 -0.87
C ALA A 347 10.25 13.96 -0.20
N SER A 348 9.03 14.47 -0.37
CA SER A 348 7.80 13.87 0.14
C SER A 348 7.58 12.47 -0.42
N LEU A 349 7.70 12.31 -1.73
CA LEU A 349 7.45 11.04 -2.42
C LEU A 349 8.54 9.99 -2.16
N ILE A 350 9.80 10.41 -2.03
CA ILE A 350 10.88 9.52 -1.57
C ILE A 350 10.56 8.98 -0.17
N GLY A 351 10.18 9.84 0.76
CA GLY A 351 9.80 9.43 2.11
C GLY A 351 8.62 8.44 2.10
N CYS A 352 7.56 8.74 1.33
CA CYS A 352 6.42 7.83 1.15
C CYS A 352 6.84 6.48 0.59
N PHE A 353 7.75 6.46 -0.40
CA PHE A 353 8.24 5.21 -0.97
C PHE A 353 9.01 4.36 0.05
N ILE A 354 9.94 4.96 0.79
CA ILE A 354 10.74 4.26 1.79
C ILE A 354 9.83 3.64 2.88
N VAL A 355 8.89 4.42 3.40
CA VAL A 355 7.93 3.91 4.39
C VAL A 355 7.10 2.77 3.80
N SER A 356 6.57 2.92 2.59
CA SER A 356 5.76 1.89 1.93
C SER A 356 6.53 0.60 1.67
N PHE A 357 7.80 0.73 1.25
CA PHE A 357 8.69 -0.40 1.03
C PHE A 357 8.98 -1.15 2.34
N LEU A 358 9.39 -0.44 3.39
CA LEU A 358 9.68 -1.05 4.70
C LEU A 358 8.43 -1.68 5.32
N GLN A 359 7.27 -1.05 5.20
CA GLN A 359 6.01 -1.66 5.62
C GLN A 359 5.71 -2.94 4.84
N SER A 360 5.99 -2.99 3.55
CA SER A 360 5.82 -4.18 2.73
C SER A 360 6.80 -5.31 3.08
N MET A 361 7.97 -4.97 3.66
CA MET A 361 8.94 -5.95 4.16
C MET A 361 8.65 -6.42 5.58
N GLY A 362 7.98 -5.61 6.40
CA GLY A 362 7.71 -5.91 7.80
C GLY A 362 6.27 -6.27 8.14
N ASN A 363 5.34 -6.09 7.23
CA ASN A 363 3.91 -6.36 7.37
C ASN A 363 3.32 -6.82 6.04
N PRO A 364 2.08 -7.34 6.01
CA PRO A 364 1.39 -7.56 4.75
C PRO A 364 1.27 -6.24 4.00
N GLY A 365 1.88 -6.15 2.83
CA GLY A 365 1.93 -4.94 2.01
C GLY A 365 1.63 -5.25 0.54
N ILE A 366 2.28 -4.50 -0.35
CA ILE A 366 2.21 -4.72 -1.80
C ILE A 366 2.65 -6.16 -2.09
N GLY A 367 1.87 -6.91 -2.85
CA GLY A 367 2.15 -8.34 -3.11
C GLY A 367 1.34 -9.30 -2.24
N SER A 368 0.62 -8.82 -1.23
CA SER A 368 -0.33 -9.57 -0.43
C SER A 368 -1.78 -9.22 -0.80
N ARG A 369 -2.74 -9.70 -0.01
CA ARG A 369 -4.17 -9.38 -0.21
C ARG A 369 -4.49 -7.90 0.01
N VAL A 370 -5.56 -7.43 -0.59
CA VAL A 370 -6.11 -6.09 -0.32
C VAL A 370 -6.71 -6.03 1.10
N PHE A 371 -6.12 -5.23 1.95
CA PHE A 371 -6.60 -4.96 3.32
C PHE A 371 -6.31 -3.50 3.69
N GLY A 372 -6.63 -3.06 4.91
CA GLY A 372 -6.52 -1.66 5.28
C GLY A 372 -5.14 -1.02 5.02
N GLY A 373 -4.05 -1.70 5.36
CA GLY A 373 -2.69 -1.19 5.12
C GLY A 373 -2.20 -1.29 3.67
N TRP A 374 -2.76 -2.18 2.87
CA TRP A 374 -2.39 -2.37 1.47
C TRP A 374 -2.75 -1.16 0.60
N LEU A 375 -3.96 -0.61 0.79
CA LEU A 375 -4.49 0.46 -0.04
C LEU A 375 -3.64 1.73 -0.01
N PRO A 376 -3.31 2.33 1.15
CA PRO A 376 -2.51 3.54 1.18
C PRO A 376 -1.09 3.29 0.65
N THR A 377 -0.51 2.10 0.90
CA THR A 377 0.81 1.72 0.39
C THR A 377 0.81 1.63 -1.13
N MET A 378 -0.20 0.97 -1.68
CA MET A 378 -0.35 0.85 -3.14
C MET A 378 -0.70 2.20 -3.76
N PHE A 379 -1.58 2.99 -3.13
CA PHE A 379 -1.93 4.32 -3.63
C PHE A 379 -0.71 5.25 -3.69
N ALA A 380 0.13 5.27 -2.63
CA ALA A 380 1.39 6.02 -2.63
C ALA A 380 2.30 5.58 -3.78
N THR A 381 2.38 4.29 -4.06
CA THR A 381 3.20 3.74 -5.13
C THR A 381 2.69 4.15 -6.52
N VAL A 382 1.38 4.05 -6.75
CA VAL A 382 0.75 4.48 -8.01
C VAL A 382 0.87 5.99 -8.19
N LEU A 383 0.77 6.77 -7.09
CA LEU A 383 0.98 8.22 -7.08
C LEU A 383 2.40 8.58 -7.54
N ILE A 384 3.43 7.92 -7.02
CA ILE A 384 4.83 8.14 -7.43
C ILE A 384 5.01 7.85 -8.92
N CYS A 385 4.41 6.77 -9.42
CA CYS A 385 4.38 6.46 -10.85
C CYS A 385 3.71 7.59 -11.65
N GLY A 386 2.59 8.13 -11.14
CA GLY A 386 1.87 9.24 -11.75
C GLY A 386 2.72 10.51 -11.86
N PHE A 387 3.40 10.89 -10.78
CA PHE A 387 4.32 12.03 -10.78
C PHE A 387 5.48 11.85 -11.76
N TYR A 388 6.05 10.65 -11.80
CA TYR A 388 7.14 10.35 -12.75
C TYR A 388 6.69 10.45 -14.20
N VAL A 389 5.53 9.88 -14.54
CA VAL A 389 5.00 9.90 -15.91
C VAL A 389 4.59 11.32 -16.30
N TYR A 390 3.93 12.03 -15.38
CA TYR A 390 3.50 13.41 -15.63
C TYR A 390 4.69 14.32 -15.88
N GLY A 391 5.67 14.35 -15.00
CA GLY A 391 6.84 15.20 -15.16
C GLY A 391 7.75 14.82 -16.35
N LYS A 392 7.70 13.56 -16.79
CA LYS A 392 8.53 13.11 -17.92
C LYS A 392 7.90 13.35 -19.29
N TYR A 393 6.58 13.33 -19.39
CA TYR A 393 5.89 13.26 -20.68
C TYR A 393 4.80 14.32 -20.86
N TYR A 394 4.43 15.06 -19.82
CA TYR A 394 3.27 15.96 -19.84
C TYR A 394 3.57 17.38 -19.33
N GLU A 395 4.63 17.59 -18.56
CA GLU A 395 4.96 18.91 -17.98
C GLU A 395 5.32 19.92 -19.09
N GLU A 396 6.13 19.54 -20.09
CA GLU A 396 6.54 20.38 -21.21
C GLU A 396 5.39 20.77 -22.16
N ILE A 397 4.32 19.98 -22.20
CA ILE A 397 3.17 20.23 -23.08
C ILE A 397 2.31 21.37 -22.54
N GLN A 398 2.16 21.48 -21.21
CA GLN A 398 1.35 22.54 -20.60
C GLN A 398 2.03 23.92 -20.63
N ASP A 399 3.34 24.00 -20.64
CA ASP A 399 4.06 25.27 -20.75
C ASP A 399 3.91 25.85 -22.16
N ASN A 400 3.87 25.00 -23.20
CA ASN A 400 3.71 25.43 -24.59
C ASN A 400 2.25 25.81 -24.93
N ASP A 401 1.24 25.29 -24.21
CA ASP A 401 -0.17 25.67 -24.47
C ASP A 401 -0.56 26.98 -23.76
N ASN A 402 0.30 27.52 -22.89
CA ASN A 402 0.10 28.79 -22.17
C ASN A 402 0.91 29.98 -22.75
N GLU A 403 1.75 29.74 -23.74
CA GLU A 403 2.41 30.79 -24.58
C GLU A 403 1.57 31.11 -25.85
#